data_590b49bfa7b24efefb93d039056796a2
#
_entry.id   590b49bfa7b24efefb93d039056796a2
#
_cell.length_a   1.000
_cell.length_b   1.000
_cell.length_c   1.000
_cell.angle_alpha   90.00
_cell.angle_beta   90.00
_cell.angle_gamma   90.00
#
_symmetry.space_group_name_H-M   'P 1'
#
loop_
_entity.id
_entity.type
_entity.pdbx_description
1 polymer ?
#
loop_
_entity_poly.entity_id
_entity_poly.type
_entity_poly.pdbx_seq_one_letter_code
_entity_poly.pdbx_strand_id
1 'polypeptide(L)'
;MSARAHEEKKRLRALARARASAEAPRRETHARRMIEHLLASPVWPADSASPVMAYLALDDEPDLDGLWLARSAATVAAPRIDWDRKAMDAAILRSIDDVETTRRVRQPRAHGPTVEPADLGLVLVPGLLFDPAGGRLGRGAGFYDRFLARLGPAAVTCGVCYSAQVVDRVPTEEHDARVGMILTEEGMRETSAP
;
A
#
# COMPACT_ATOMS: atom_id res chain seq x y z
N MET A 1 21.96 -11.19 -1.97
CA MET A 1 20.92 -12.11 -1.43
C MET A 1 21.43 -13.54 -1.43
N SER A 2 21.41 -14.26 -0.29
CA SER A 2 21.76 -15.68 -0.26
C SER A 2 20.63 -16.51 -0.88
N ALA A 3 20.95 -17.68 -1.51
CA ALA A 3 19.94 -18.58 -2.07
C ALA A 3 18.89 -19.02 -1.03
N ARG A 4 19.30 -19.12 0.23
CA ARG A 4 18.44 -19.47 1.38
C ARG A 4 17.40 -18.37 1.68
N ALA A 5 17.80 -17.10 1.64
CA ALA A 5 16.88 -15.97 1.84
C ALA A 5 15.86 -15.83 0.69
N HIS A 6 16.28 -16.15 -0.54
CA HIS A 6 15.39 -16.15 -1.69
C HIS A 6 14.29 -17.23 -1.58
N GLU A 7 14.65 -18.44 -1.20
CA GLU A 7 13.71 -19.56 -1.04
C GLU A 7 12.74 -19.29 0.13
N GLU A 8 13.24 -18.72 1.23
CA GLU A 8 12.40 -18.31 2.35
C GLU A 8 11.37 -17.24 1.94
N LYS A 9 11.79 -16.16 1.27
CA LYS A 9 10.89 -15.13 0.74
C LYS A 9 9.85 -15.74 -0.22
N LYS A 10 10.22 -16.73 -1.03
CA LYS A 10 9.29 -17.44 -1.94
C LYS A 10 8.23 -18.24 -1.18
N ARG A 11 8.64 -19.01 -0.16
CA ARG A 11 7.72 -19.75 0.72
C ARG A 11 6.75 -18.83 1.44
N LEU A 12 7.25 -17.73 1.98
CA LEU A 12 6.44 -16.73 2.67
C LEU A 12 5.42 -16.06 1.75
N ARG A 13 5.76 -15.78 0.48
CA ARG A 13 4.80 -15.26 -0.50
C ARG A 13 3.66 -16.24 -0.78
N ALA A 14 3.93 -17.54 -0.84
CA ALA A 14 2.89 -18.55 -1.01
C ALA A 14 1.96 -18.63 0.20
N LEU A 15 2.52 -18.62 1.42
CA LEU A 15 1.75 -18.57 2.66
C LEU A 15 0.86 -17.33 2.75
N ALA A 16 1.41 -16.17 2.41
CA ALA A 16 0.69 -14.90 2.44
C ALA A 16 -0.53 -14.90 1.51
N ARG A 17 -0.37 -15.43 0.29
CA ARG A 17 -1.49 -15.56 -0.66
C ARG A 17 -2.57 -16.50 -0.15
N ALA A 18 -2.20 -17.61 0.48
CA ALA A 18 -3.17 -18.52 1.09
C ALA A 18 -3.96 -17.84 2.22
N ARG A 19 -3.29 -17.05 3.07
CA ARG A 19 -3.93 -16.26 4.12
C ARG A 19 -4.90 -15.23 3.55
N ALA A 20 -4.46 -14.45 2.55
CA ALA A 20 -5.32 -13.46 1.89
C ALA A 20 -6.54 -14.10 1.21
N SER A 21 -6.37 -15.25 0.56
CA SER A 21 -7.49 -15.99 -0.05
C SER A 21 -8.51 -16.47 0.98
N ALA A 22 -8.10 -16.79 2.20
CA ALA A 22 -9.01 -17.17 3.27
C ALA A 22 -9.90 -15.99 3.73
N GLU A 23 -9.47 -14.76 3.50
CA GLU A 23 -10.23 -13.54 3.83
C GLU A 23 -11.21 -13.11 2.69
N ALA A 24 -11.15 -13.74 1.52
CA ALA A 24 -11.99 -13.39 0.37
C ALA A 24 -13.51 -13.32 0.70
N PRO A 25 -14.09 -14.21 1.52
CA PRO A 25 -15.51 -14.11 1.88
C PRO A 25 -15.87 -12.87 2.73
N ARG A 26 -14.89 -12.26 3.38
CA ARG A 26 -15.05 -11.09 4.25
C ARG A 26 -14.48 -9.81 3.64
N ARG A 27 -13.96 -9.87 2.40
CA ARG A 27 -13.20 -8.80 1.76
C ARG A 27 -13.90 -7.44 1.83
N GLU A 28 -15.17 -7.39 1.46
CA GLU A 28 -15.95 -6.15 1.48
C GLU A 28 -16.14 -5.60 2.90
N THR A 29 -16.44 -6.46 3.88
CA THR A 29 -16.59 -6.04 5.27
C THR A 29 -15.28 -5.53 5.85
N HIS A 30 -14.15 -6.20 5.55
CA HIS A 30 -12.83 -5.80 5.99
C HIS A 30 -12.41 -4.48 5.34
N ALA A 31 -12.62 -4.33 4.04
CA ALA A 31 -12.35 -3.10 3.30
C ALA A 31 -13.07 -1.89 3.91
N ARG A 32 -14.37 -2.03 4.18
CA ARG A 32 -15.17 -0.98 4.83
C ARG A 32 -14.60 -0.60 6.20
N ARG A 33 -14.26 -1.57 7.06
CA ARG A 33 -13.68 -1.31 8.38
C ARG A 33 -12.32 -0.60 8.27
N MET A 34 -11.47 -1.04 7.35
CA MET A 34 -10.17 -0.39 7.11
C MET A 34 -10.34 1.07 6.69
N ILE A 35 -11.27 1.35 5.79
CA ILE A 35 -11.59 2.71 5.35
C ILE A 35 -12.13 3.55 6.51
N GLU A 36 -13.04 3.01 7.33
CA GLU A 36 -13.57 3.69 8.53
C GLU A 36 -12.44 4.02 9.52
N HIS A 37 -11.56 3.07 9.83
CA HIS A 37 -10.40 3.29 10.71
C HIS A 37 -9.46 4.35 10.16
N LEU A 38 -9.19 4.30 8.85
CA LEU A 38 -8.29 5.24 8.19
C LEU A 38 -8.83 6.67 8.22
N LEU A 39 -10.10 6.86 7.80
CA LEU A 39 -10.74 8.17 7.75
C LEU A 39 -10.94 8.80 9.15
N ALA A 40 -11.09 7.98 10.18
CA ALA A 40 -11.17 8.43 11.58
C ALA A 40 -9.80 8.71 12.21
N SER A 41 -8.72 8.33 11.54
CA SER A 41 -7.36 8.46 12.06
C SER A 41 -6.81 9.89 11.89
N PRO A 42 -5.99 10.38 12.84
CA PRO A 42 -5.33 11.68 12.71
C PRO A 42 -4.30 11.76 11.58
N VAL A 43 -3.88 10.62 11.00
CA VAL A 43 -2.98 10.61 9.84
C VAL A 43 -3.70 10.83 8.51
N TRP A 44 -5.04 10.71 8.48
CA TRP A 44 -5.81 11.07 7.30
C TRP A 44 -5.89 12.60 7.19
N PRO A 45 -5.44 13.20 6.06
CA PRO A 45 -5.42 14.66 5.94
C PRO A 45 -6.83 15.24 5.97
N ALA A 46 -6.97 16.36 6.69
CA ALA A 46 -8.23 17.10 6.78
C ALA A 46 -8.56 17.91 5.51
N ASP A 47 -7.55 18.15 4.66
CA ASP A 47 -7.65 18.98 3.46
C ASP A 47 -6.82 18.41 2.28
N SER A 48 -6.80 19.15 1.16
CA SER A 48 -6.05 18.79 -0.03
C SER A 48 -4.57 19.18 -0.01
N ALA A 49 -4.10 19.84 1.04
CA ALA A 49 -2.71 20.32 1.11
C ALA A 49 -1.70 19.17 1.34
N SER A 50 -2.19 18.04 1.85
CA SER A 50 -1.38 16.84 2.08
C SER A 50 -1.94 15.68 1.25
N PRO A 51 -1.54 15.52 -0.02
CA PRO A 51 -2.06 14.46 -0.88
C PRO A 51 -1.77 13.06 -0.33
N VAL A 52 -2.69 12.13 -0.60
CA VAL A 52 -2.60 10.72 -0.22
C VAL A 52 -2.34 9.88 -1.46
N MET A 53 -1.43 8.91 -1.38
CA MET A 53 -1.34 7.86 -2.39
C MET A 53 -1.95 6.57 -1.85
N ALA A 54 -2.98 6.06 -2.52
CA ALA A 54 -3.60 4.76 -2.22
C ALA A 54 -3.46 3.84 -3.43
N TYR A 55 -3.17 2.56 -3.18
CA TYR A 55 -3.07 1.57 -4.26
C TYR A 55 -4.45 1.13 -4.76
N LEU A 56 -4.51 0.65 -5.98
CA LEU A 56 -5.66 -0.02 -6.57
C LEU A 56 -5.48 -1.53 -6.39
N ALA A 57 -6.33 -2.14 -5.58
CA ALA A 57 -6.13 -3.49 -5.08
C ALA A 57 -6.08 -4.56 -6.17
N LEU A 58 -5.19 -5.53 -5.99
CA LEU A 58 -5.23 -6.83 -6.64
C LEU A 58 -6.18 -7.78 -5.89
N ASP A 59 -6.45 -8.96 -6.47
CA ASP A 59 -7.43 -9.91 -5.92
C ASP A 59 -7.11 -10.40 -4.50
N ASP A 60 -5.83 -10.42 -4.13
CA ASP A 60 -5.31 -10.87 -2.83
C ASP A 60 -4.90 -9.68 -1.92
N GLU A 61 -5.40 -8.48 -2.18
CA GLU A 61 -5.16 -7.28 -1.38
C GLU A 61 -6.48 -6.71 -0.84
N PRO A 62 -6.47 -6.04 0.34
CA PRO A 62 -7.63 -5.28 0.80
C PRO A 62 -8.05 -4.23 -0.22
N ASP A 63 -9.34 -4.14 -0.48
CA ASP A 63 -9.89 -3.21 -1.45
C ASP A 63 -10.15 -1.84 -0.80
N LEU A 64 -9.46 -0.82 -1.28
CA LEU A 64 -9.61 0.55 -0.79
C LEU A 64 -10.32 1.48 -1.79
N ASP A 65 -10.96 0.95 -2.82
CA ASP A 65 -11.67 1.75 -3.84
C ASP A 65 -12.71 2.70 -3.23
N GLY A 66 -13.28 2.35 -2.08
CA GLY A 66 -14.18 3.21 -1.33
C GLY A 66 -13.59 4.55 -0.88
N LEU A 67 -12.28 4.72 -0.86
CA LEU A 67 -11.64 6.02 -0.58
C LEU A 67 -11.98 7.08 -1.64
N TRP A 68 -12.14 6.68 -2.91
CA TRP A 68 -12.54 7.58 -3.99
C TRP A 68 -14.04 7.89 -4.00
N LEU A 69 -14.83 7.08 -3.28
CA LEU A 69 -16.26 7.30 -3.07
C LEU A 69 -16.52 8.12 -1.80
N ALA A 70 -15.60 8.09 -0.84
CA ALA A 70 -15.67 8.93 0.34
C ALA A 70 -15.52 10.40 -0.07
N ARG A 71 -16.47 11.23 0.33
CA ARG A 71 -16.42 12.70 0.08
C ARG A 71 -15.39 13.35 0.99
N SER A 72 -14.13 12.98 0.83
CA SER A 72 -13.01 13.56 1.55
C SER A 72 -12.49 14.80 0.81
N ALA A 73 -12.01 15.80 1.55
CA ALA A 73 -11.32 16.95 0.99
C ALA A 73 -9.89 16.60 0.52
N ALA A 74 -9.36 15.44 0.90
CA ALA A 74 -8.01 15.02 0.53
C ALA A 74 -7.90 14.72 -0.97
N THR A 75 -6.79 15.14 -1.57
CA THR A 75 -6.41 14.71 -2.92
C THR A 75 -5.88 13.27 -2.86
N VAL A 76 -6.54 12.34 -3.56
CA VAL A 76 -6.11 10.95 -3.62
C VAL A 76 -5.46 10.65 -4.98
N ALA A 77 -4.23 10.16 -4.92
CA ALA A 77 -3.48 9.66 -6.06
C ALA A 77 -3.40 8.13 -6.02
N ALA A 78 -3.19 7.50 -7.16
CA ALA A 78 -2.92 6.08 -7.26
C ALA A 78 -1.63 5.80 -8.04
N PRO A 79 -0.98 4.64 -7.79
CA PRO A 79 0.24 4.27 -8.49
C PRO A 79 0.00 4.15 -10.00
N ARG A 80 0.86 4.77 -10.80
CA ARG A 80 0.97 4.58 -12.24
C ARG A 80 2.35 4.05 -12.56
N ILE A 81 2.42 2.86 -13.15
CA ILE A 81 3.66 2.11 -13.33
C ILE A 81 4.21 2.32 -14.74
N ASP A 82 5.44 2.80 -14.81
CA ASP A 82 6.27 2.74 -16.01
C ASP A 82 7.06 1.41 -16.00
N TRP A 83 6.59 0.45 -16.78
CA TRP A 83 7.17 -0.88 -16.83
C TRP A 83 8.55 -0.92 -17.45
N ASP A 84 8.83 -0.01 -18.40
CA ASP A 84 10.08 0.03 -19.17
C ASP A 84 11.20 0.64 -18.31
N ARG A 85 10.89 1.73 -17.60
CA ARG A 85 11.81 2.38 -16.66
C ARG A 85 11.83 1.73 -15.29
N LYS A 86 10.93 0.78 -15.02
CA LYS A 86 10.71 0.17 -13.68
C LYS A 86 10.49 1.23 -12.60
N ALA A 87 9.77 2.29 -12.95
CA ALA A 87 9.45 3.41 -12.10
C ALA A 87 7.95 3.44 -11.76
N MET A 88 7.57 4.25 -10.78
CA MET A 88 6.20 4.44 -10.37
C MET A 88 5.98 5.91 -9.99
N ASP A 89 4.88 6.49 -10.47
CA ASP A 89 4.43 7.84 -10.15
C ASP A 89 3.13 7.79 -9.34
N ALA A 90 2.86 8.84 -8.56
CA ALA A 90 1.59 9.06 -7.90
C ALA A 90 0.69 9.90 -8.80
N ALA A 91 -0.17 9.27 -9.58
CA ALA A 91 -1.10 9.96 -10.48
C ALA A 91 -2.42 10.29 -9.78
N ILE A 92 -2.87 11.55 -9.84
CA ILE A 92 -4.14 11.96 -9.24
C ILE A 92 -5.27 11.21 -9.93
N LEU A 93 -6.08 10.50 -9.14
CA LEU A 93 -7.25 9.77 -9.59
C LEU A 93 -8.51 10.38 -8.96
N ARG A 94 -9.35 11.00 -9.81
CA ARG A 94 -10.57 11.69 -9.35
C ARG A 94 -11.78 10.78 -9.27
N SER A 95 -11.81 9.72 -10.07
CA SER A 95 -12.84 8.69 -10.06
C SER A 95 -12.23 7.33 -10.28
N ILE A 96 -12.76 6.33 -9.59
CA ILE A 96 -12.38 4.93 -9.79
C ILE A 96 -12.72 4.40 -11.20
N ASP A 97 -13.55 5.13 -11.94
CA ASP A 97 -13.88 4.81 -13.34
C ASP A 97 -12.78 5.21 -14.33
N ASP A 98 -11.83 6.08 -13.90
CA ASP A 98 -10.73 6.57 -14.73
C ASP A 98 -9.49 5.67 -14.67
N VAL A 99 -9.69 4.39 -14.42
CA VAL A 99 -8.60 3.40 -14.38
C VAL A 99 -8.52 2.58 -15.68
N GLU A 100 -7.34 2.06 -15.95
CA GLU A 100 -7.08 1.03 -16.93
C GLU A 100 -6.36 -0.15 -16.31
N THR A 101 -6.35 -1.29 -16.97
CA THR A 101 -5.64 -2.47 -16.51
C THR A 101 -4.51 -2.82 -17.47
N THR A 102 -3.28 -2.76 -16.97
CA THR A 102 -2.07 -3.15 -17.71
C THR A 102 -1.32 -4.22 -16.95
N ARG A 103 -1.01 -5.34 -17.60
CA ARG A 103 -0.30 -6.49 -16.98
C ARG A 103 -0.97 -6.97 -15.67
N ARG A 104 -2.30 -6.98 -15.63
CA ARG A 104 -3.15 -7.31 -14.45
C ARG A 104 -3.05 -6.31 -13.29
N VAL A 105 -2.46 -5.14 -13.48
CA VAL A 105 -2.43 -4.07 -12.50
C VAL A 105 -3.38 -2.98 -12.93
N ARG A 106 -4.28 -2.58 -12.04
CA ARG A 106 -5.15 -1.43 -12.20
C ARG A 106 -4.32 -0.17 -11.92
N GLN A 107 -4.46 0.83 -12.77
CA GLN A 107 -3.73 2.10 -12.63
C GLN A 107 -4.50 3.25 -13.28
N PRO A 108 -4.26 4.50 -12.88
CA PRO A 108 -4.81 5.67 -13.57
C PRO A 108 -4.39 5.72 -15.03
N ARG A 109 -5.28 6.16 -15.92
CA ARG A 109 -4.98 6.35 -17.34
C ARG A 109 -3.80 7.30 -17.56
N ALA A 110 -3.08 7.14 -18.69
CA ALA A 110 -1.74 7.70 -18.92
C ALA A 110 -1.59 9.24 -18.85
N HIS A 111 -2.67 10.03 -18.83
CA HIS A 111 -2.62 11.48 -19.04
C HIS A 111 -3.06 12.34 -17.84
N GLY A 112 -3.17 11.79 -16.62
CA GLY A 112 -3.51 12.54 -15.43
C GLY A 112 -2.32 13.28 -14.80
N PRO A 113 -2.57 14.37 -14.04
CA PRO A 113 -1.53 15.06 -13.28
C PRO A 113 -0.96 14.15 -12.20
N THR A 114 0.29 14.38 -11.83
CA THR A 114 1.00 13.62 -10.77
C THR A 114 1.26 14.49 -9.55
N VAL A 115 1.43 13.85 -8.42
CA VAL A 115 1.96 14.44 -7.19
C VAL A 115 3.43 14.01 -7.08
N GLU A 116 4.31 14.96 -6.79
CA GLU A 116 5.70 14.62 -6.48
C GLU A 116 5.75 13.78 -5.19
N PRO A 117 6.54 12.70 -5.14
CA PRO A 117 6.64 11.87 -3.94
C PRO A 117 6.97 12.65 -2.67
N ALA A 118 7.79 13.69 -2.79
CA ALA A 118 8.18 14.54 -1.66
C ALA A 118 7.02 15.36 -1.05
N ASP A 119 5.94 15.57 -1.82
CA ASP A 119 4.76 16.35 -1.41
C ASP A 119 3.63 15.46 -0.84
N LEU A 120 3.79 14.14 -0.86
CA LEU A 120 2.80 13.22 -0.29
C LEU A 120 2.82 13.27 1.24
N GLY A 121 1.64 13.45 1.85
CA GLY A 121 1.48 13.40 3.30
C GLY A 121 1.27 11.98 3.82
N LEU A 122 0.58 11.13 3.05
CA LEU A 122 0.30 9.73 3.43
C LEU A 122 0.44 8.82 2.23
N VAL A 123 1.11 7.69 2.43
CA VAL A 123 1.22 6.62 1.42
C VAL A 123 0.71 5.31 1.99
N LEU A 124 -0.36 4.78 1.39
CA LEU A 124 -0.88 3.45 1.70
C LEU A 124 -0.11 2.41 0.87
N VAL A 125 0.61 1.55 1.57
CA VAL A 125 1.58 0.63 0.98
C VAL A 125 1.03 -0.79 0.98
N PRO A 126 0.78 -1.43 -0.18
CA PRO A 126 0.36 -2.82 -0.23
C PRO A 126 1.53 -3.75 0.10
N GLY A 127 1.20 -4.90 0.64
CA GLY A 127 2.17 -5.94 0.92
C GLY A 127 1.53 -7.29 1.14
N LEU A 128 2.32 -8.33 1.02
CA LEU A 128 1.88 -9.71 1.25
C LEU A 128 1.94 -10.09 2.72
N LEU A 129 2.95 -9.61 3.45
CA LEU A 129 3.11 -9.76 4.90
C LEU A 129 3.71 -8.49 5.48
N PHE A 130 3.37 -8.22 6.74
CA PHE A 130 3.98 -7.16 7.54
C PHE A 130 4.36 -7.69 8.91
N ASP A 131 5.28 -7.00 9.59
CA ASP A 131 5.64 -7.27 10.97
C ASP A 131 5.56 -6.01 11.85
N PRO A 132 5.51 -6.16 13.19
CA PRO A 132 5.41 -5.02 14.11
C PRO A 132 6.58 -4.03 14.02
N ALA A 133 7.71 -4.42 13.45
CA ALA A 133 8.86 -3.53 13.22
C ALA A 133 8.78 -2.78 11.88
N GLY A 134 7.63 -2.82 11.20
CA GLY A 134 7.44 -2.16 9.90
C GLY A 134 8.04 -2.91 8.71
N GLY A 135 8.58 -4.10 8.93
CA GLY A 135 9.07 -4.95 7.86
C GLY A 135 7.95 -5.35 6.90
N ARG A 136 8.23 -5.35 5.61
CA ARG A 136 7.25 -5.60 4.55
C ARG A 136 7.76 -6.64 3.54
N LEU A 137 6.97 -7.67 3.28
CA LEU A 137 7.19 -8.59 2.16
C LEU A 137 6.34 -8.15 0.96
N GLY A 138 6.99 -7.57 -0.03
CA GLY A 138 6.35 -7.23 -1.31
C GLY A 138 6.35 -8.38 -2.31
N ARG A 139 5.81 -8.12 -3.49
CA ARG A 139 5.71 -9.10 -4.61
C ARG A 139 7.04 -9.36 -5.33
N GLY A 140 8.07 -8.53 -5.05
CA GLY A 140 9.45 -8.74 -5.54
C GLY A 140 9.85 -7.88 -6.74
N ALA A 141 9.00 -6.98 -7.24
CA ALA A 141 9.35 -6.07 -8.33
C ALA A 141 10.09 -4.78 -7.86
N GLY A 142 10.07 -4.48 -6.56
CA GLY A 142 10.78 -3.35 -5.95
C GLY A 142 10.22 -1.97 -6.31
N PHE A 143 9.01 -1.87 -6.88
CA PHE A 143 8.41 -0.57 -7.23
C PHE A 143 8.22 0.31 -6.01
N TYR A 144 7.63 -0.23 -4.94
CA TYR A 144 7.40 0.53 -3.72
C TYR A 144 8.70 0.89 -3.00
N ASP A 145 9.70 0.01 -2.94
CA ASP A 145 10.97 0.32 -2.27
C ASP A 145 11.67 1.53 -2.92
N ARG A 146 11.69 1.57 -4.26
CA ARG A 146 12.23 2.73 -5.01
C ARG A 146 11.37 3.97 -4.88
N PHE A 147 10.05 3.82 -4.79
CA PHE A 147 9.15 4.96 -4.64
C PHE A 147 9.24 5.57 -3.25
N LEU A 148 9.21 4.75 -2.21
CA LEU A 148 9.27 5.18 -0.81
C LEU A 148 10.58 5.91 -0.47
N ALA A 149 11.69 5.56 -1.15
CA ALA A 149 12.97 6.26 -1.02
C ALA A 149 12.94 7.72 -1.53
N ARG A 150 11.89 8.14 -2.24
CA ARG A 150 11.72 9.50 -2.79
C ARG A 150 10.77 10.36 -1.94
N LEU A 151 10.20 9.81 -0.88
CA LEU A 151 9.25 10.53 -0.02
C LEU A 151 9.92 11.65 0.76
N GLY A 152 9.16 12.70 1.03
CA GLY A 152 9.58 13.75 1.96
C GLY A 152 9.61 13.25 3.41
N PRO A 153 10.37 13.93 4.29
CA PRO A 153 10.56 13.50 5.68
C PRO A 153 9.28 13.55 6.54
N ALA A 154 8.26 14.28 6.10
CA ALA A 154 6.98 14.38 6.79
C ALA A 154 5.96 13.33 6.33
N ALA A 155 6.28 12.55 5.29
CA ALA A 155 5.35 11.57 4.74
C ALA A 155 5.15 10.39 5.71
N VAL A 156 3.89 10.09 6.02
CA VAL A 156 3.53 8.89 6.77
C VAL A 156 3.38 7.72 5.81
N THR A 157 4.02 6.59 6.11
CA THR A 157 3.85 5.35 5.36
C THR A 157 3.01 4.36 6.17
N CYS A 158 1.91 3.86 5.59
CA CYS A 158 1.01 2.93 6.24
C CYS A 158 0.87 1.65 5.41
N GLY A 159 1.39 0.55 5.91
CA GLY A 159 1.18 -0.77 5.34
C GLY A 159 -0.28 -1.20 5.50
N VAL A 160 -0.89 -1.74 4.44
CA VAL A 160 -2.28 -2.21 4.48
C VAL A 160 -2.33 -3.70 4.18
N CYS A 161 -2.93 -4.45 5.09
CA CYS A 161 -3.07 -5.90 4.96
C CYS A 161 -4.21 -6.43 5.86
N TYR A 162 -4.62 -7.67 5.66
CA TYR A 162 -5.49 -8.35 6.63
C TYR A 162 -4.70 -8.68 7.92
N SER A 163 -5.37 -8.70 9.07
CA SER A 163 -4.72 -9.04 10.36
C SER A 163 -4.02 -10.41 10.28
N ALA A 164 -4.58 -11.37 9.55
CA ALA A 164 -3.97 -12.66 9.27
C ALA A 164 -2.63 -12.60 8.50
N GLN A 165 -2.31 -11.48 7.87
CA GLN A 165 -1.05 -11.24 7.13
C GLN A 165 0.02 -10.54 7.99
N VAL A 166 -0.28 -10.25 9.24
CA VAL A 166 0.72 -9.77 10.20
C VAL A 166 1.42 -10.98 10.81
N VAL A 167 2.75 -10.96 10.80
CA VAL A 167 3.63 -12.04 11.30
C VAL A 167 4.64 -11.47 12.29
N ASP A 168 5.27 -12.32 13.08
CA ASP A 168 6.26 -11.88 14.07
C ASP A 168 7.46 -11.18 13.43
N ARG A 169 7.91 -11.67 12.26
CA ARG A 169 9.06 -11.12 11.54
C ARG A 169 8.99 -11.39 10.04
N VAL A 170 9.29 -10.35 9.26
CA VAL A 170 9.51 -10.42 7.81
C VAL A 170 11.01 -10.37 7.53
N PRO A 171 11.56 -11.28 6.69
CA PRO A 171 12.94 -11.17 6.24
C PRO A 171 13.14 -9.91 5.40
N THR A 172 13.85 -8.91 5.94
CA THR A 172 14.16 -7.64 5.29
C THR A 172 15.64 -7.56 4.95
N GLU A 173 15.96 -6.80 3.92
CA GLU A 173 17.29 -6.39 3.51
C GLU A 173 17.48 -4.88 3.79
N GLU A 174 18.70 -4.40 3.76
CA GLU A 174 19.02 -2.99 4.09
C GLU A 174 18.26 -1.98 3.20
N HIS A 175 17.98 -2.35 1.96
CA HIS A 175 17.28 -1.51 0.99
C HIS A 175 15.75 -1.69 0.99
N ASP A 176 15.21 -2.64 1.77
CA ASP A 176 13.76 -2.81 1.91
C ASP A 176 13.18 -1.68 2.77
N ALA A 177 12.31 -0.86 2.19
CA ALA A 177 11.67 0.23 2.91
C ALA A 177 10.68 -0.30 3.96
N ARG A 178 10.80 0.21 5.19
CA ARG A 178 9.87 -0.08 6.28
C ARG A 178 8.68 0.88 6.25
N VAL A 179 7.57 0.46 6.83
CA VAL A 179 6.40 1.30 7.02
C VAL A 179 6.31 1.79 8.47
N GLY A 180 5.86 3.03 8.67
CA GLY A 180 5.69 3.62 10.00
C GLY A 180 4.42 3.18 10.72
N MET A 181 3.41 2.72 9.97
CA MET A 181 2.13 2.26 10.49
C MET A 181 1.64 1.01 9.77
N ILE A 182 0.73 0.27 10.40
CA ILE A 182 0.00 -0.86 9.79
C ILE A 182 -1.50 -0.65 10.02
N LEU A 183 -2.28 -0.73 8.94
CA LEU A 183 -3.73 -0.74 8.93
C LEU A 183 -4.25 -2.14 8.63
N THR A 184 -5.13 -2.63 9.49
CA THR A 184 -5.88 -3.88 9.30
C THR A 184 -7.37 -3.64 9.52
N GLU A 185 -8.22 -4.63 9.31
CA GLU A 185 -9.64 -4.59 9.66
C GLU A 185 -9.90 -4.50 11.17
N GLU A 186 -8.88 -4.72 11.99
CA GLU A 186 -8.94 -4.60 13.45
C GLU A 186 -8.56 -3.20 13.95
N GLY A 187 -7.95 -2.36 13.10
CA GLY A 187 -7.53 -1.00 13.41
C GLY A 187 -6.17 -0.62 12.84
N MET A 188 -5.70 0.55 13.27
CA MET A 188 -4.38 1.08 12.92
C MET A 188 -3.45 1.00 14.12
N ARG A 189 -2.16 0.78 13.84
CA ARG A 189 -1.11 0.78 14.87
C ARG A 189 0.19 1.34 14.31
N GLU A 190 0.94 2.04 15.12
CA GLU A 190 2.32 2.42 14.84
C GLU A 190 3.22 1.18 14.86
N THR A 191 4.27 1.21 14.06
CA THR A 191 5.32 0.19 14.09
C THR A 191 6.42 0.61 15.06
N SER A 192 7.16 -0.37 15.57
CA SER A 192 8.35 -0.11 16.38
C SER A 192 9.60 0.13 15.53
N ALA A 193 9.43 0.61 14.29
CA ALA A 193 10.57 0.98 13.44
C ALA A 193 11.40 2.07 14.12
N PRO A 194 12.73 1.96 14.11
CA PRO A 194 13.61 2.98 14.66
C PRO A 194 13.55 4.26 13.86
#